data_cfa4a3b431597085417ac1a698fd6431
#
_entry.id   cfa4a3b431597085417ac1a698fd6431
#
_cell.length_a   1.000
_cell.length_b   1.000
_cell.length_c   1.000
_cell.angle_alpha   90.00
_cell.angle_beta   90.00
_cell.angle_gamma   90.00
#
_symmetry.space_group_name_H-M   'P 1'
#
loop_
_entity.id
_entity.type
_entity.pdbx_description
1 polymer ?
#
loop_
_entity_poly.entity_id
_entity_poly.type
_entity_poly.pdbx_seq_one_letter_code
_entity_poly.pdbx_strand_id
1 'polypeptide(L)' 'MKQYTLAPLNADAWRVLAPDGAHVGNLKRVGAVWKFKAIGYDADGQLVPGGGPLTERHNTTVATPDAAALSAQLNAG' A
#
# COMPACT_ATOMS: atom_id res chain seq x y z
N MET A 1 -6.60 -8.55 12.91
CA MET A 1 -6.44 -7.83 11.65
C MET A 1 -5.26 -6.87 11.74
N LYS A 2 -4.54 -6.71 10.65
CA LYS A 2 -3.39 -5.80 10.63
C LYS A 2 -3.84 -4.36 10.47
N GLN A 3 -3.19 -3.45 11.19
CA GLN A 3 -3.41 -2.02 11.03
C GLN A 3 -2.24 -1.45 10.23
N TYR A 4 -2.53 -1.05 9.01
CA TYR A 4 -1.54 -0.40 8.15
C TYR A 4 -1.51 1.09 8.43
N THR A 5 -0.35 1.70 8.27
CA THR A 5 -0.19 3.14 8.47
C THR A 5 0.29 3.79 7.18
N LEU A 6 0.04 5.09 7.07
CA LEU A 6 0.44 5.88 5.92
C LEU A 6 1.51 6.89 6.33
N ALA A 7 2.55 6.99 5.51
CA ALA A 7 3.58 8.01 5.67
C ALA A 7 3.67 8.82 4.38
N PRO A 8 3.65 10.16 4.45
CA PRO A 8 3.61 10.97 3.24
C PRO A 8 4.90 10.86 2.42
N LEU A 9 4.75 10.75 1.10
CA LEU A 9 5.84 10.86 0.13
C LEU A 9 5.81 12.20 -0.56
N ASN A 10 4.64 12.54 -1.12
CA ASN A 10 4.39 13.82 -1.80
C ASN A 10 2.89 14.04 -1.84
N ALA A 11 2.44 15.09 -2.57
CA ALA A 11 1.02 15.45 -2.63
C ALA A 11 0.13 14.35 -3.21
N ASP A 12 0.71 13.45 -4.02
CA ASP A 12 -0.03 12.42 -4.76
C ASP A 12 0.30 11.00 -4.35
N ALA A 13 1.10 10.82 -3.29
CA ALA A 13 1.52 9.48 -2.88
C ALA A 13 1.81 9.38 -1.38
N TRP A 14 1.52 8.20 -0.82
CA TRP A 14 1.81 7.84 0.57
C TRP A 14 2.51 6.48 0.57
N ARG A 15 3.45 6.30 1.49
CA ARG A 15 3.97 4.96 1.79
C ARG A 15 2.95 4.22 2.64
N VAL A 16 2.82 2.92 2.39
CA VAL A 16 1.99 2.04 3.23
C VAL A 16 2.90 1.13 4.00
N LEU A 17 2.78 1.19 5.33
CA LEU A 17 3.63 0.44 6.25
C LEU A 17 2.80 -0.57 7.02
N ALA A 18 3.34 -1.79 7.16
CA ALA A 18 2.75 -2.83 8.02
C ALA A 18 3.00 -2.50 9.50
N PRO A 19 2.31 -3.19 10.44
CA PRO A 19 2.49 -2.94 11.87
C PRO A 19 3.93 -3.07 12.37
N ASP A 20 4.75 -3.90 11.71
CA ASP A 20 6.16 -4.08 12.07
C ASP A 20 7.07 -3.01 11.43
N GLY A 21 6.49 -2.05 10.70
CA GLY A 21 7.23 -0.99 10.03
C GLY A 21 7.69 -1.34 8.61
N ALA A 22 7.43 -2.55 8.13
CA ALA A 22 7.82 -2.95 6.77
C ALA A 22 7.07 -2.15 5.72
N HIS A 23 7.77 -1.66 4.70
CA HIS A 23 7.18 -0.93 3.58
C HIS A 23 6.59 -1.96 2.61
N VAL A 24 5.26 -2.07 2.56
CA VAL A 24 4.55 -3.11 1.81
C VAL A 24 3.87 -2.61 0.55
N GLY A 25 3.86 -1.32 0.34
CA GLY A 25 3.27 -0.72 -0.85
C GLY A 25 3.23 0.78 -0.78
N ASN A 26 2.59 1.38 -1.77
CA ASN A 26 2.34 2.81 -1.82
C ASN A 26 0.89 3.05 -2.20
N LEU A 27 0.33 4.16 -1.73
CA LEU A 27 -0.98 4.61 -2.12
C LEU A 27 -0.79 5.81 -3.04
N LYS A 28 -1.27 5.71 -4.27
CA LYS A 28 -1.03 6.70 -5.30
C LYS A 28 -2.34 7.24 -5.85
N ARG A 29 -2.44 8.57 -5.98
CA ARG A 29 -3.62 9.19 -6.58
C ARG A 29 -3.64 8.93 -8.08
N VAL A 30 -4.77 8.38 -8.55
CA VAL A 30 -5.00 8.10 -9.97
C VAL A 30 -6.39 8.65 -10.31
N GLY A 31 -6.43 9.82 -10.93
CA GLY A 31 -7.69 10.50 -11.18
C GLY A 31 -8.41 10.88 -9.88
N ALA A 32 -9.63 10.39 -9.73
CA ALA A 32 -10.47 10.71 -8.57
C ALA A 32 -10.34 9.71 -7.41
N VAL A 33 -9.48 8.70 -7.54
CA VAL A 33 -9.32 7.65 -6.53
C VAL A 33 -7.86 7.49 -6.16
N TRP A 34 -7.61 6.77 -5.07
CA TRP A 34 -6.28 6.38 -4.62
C TRP A 34 -6.11 4.89 -4.83
N LYS A 35 -5.03 4.50 -5.47
CA LYS A 35 -4.78 3.11 -5.82
C LYS A 35 -3.59 2.57 -5.03
N PHE A 36 -3.80 1.42 -4.38
CA PHE A 36 -2.73 0.73 -3.66
C PHE A 36 -1.84 -0.01 -4.65
N LYS A 37 -0.55 0.29 -4.61
CA LYS A 37 0.46 -0.39 -5.41
C LYS A 37 1.33 -1.22 -4.47
N ALA A 38 1.13 -2.54 -4.50
CA ALA A 38 1.94 -3.45 -3.70
C ALA A 38 3.41 -3.40 -4.12
N ILE A 39 4.30 -3.55 -3.17
CA ILE A 39 5.72 -3.70 -3.44
C ILE A 39 6.29 -4.88 -2.66
N GLY A 40 7.34 -5.46 -3.20
CA GLY A 40 8.15 -6.46 -2.51
C GLY A 40 9.62 -6.16 -2.75
N TYR A 41 10.46 -6.98 -2.16
CA TYR A 41 11.90 -6.91 -2.35
C TYR A 41 12.40 -8.32 -2.65
N ASP A 42 13.30 -8.45 -3.63
CA ASP A 42 13.89 -9.74 -3.96
C ASP A 42 15.08 -10.06 -3.02
N ALA A 43 15.75 -11.18 -3.27
CA ALA A 43 16.87 -11.64 -2.44
C ALA A 43 18.03 -10.64 -2.43
N ASP A 44 18.16 -9.82 -3.47
CA ASP A 44 19.21 -8.82 -3.60
C ASP A 44 18.81 -7.46 -3.01
N GLY A 45 17.61 -7.36 -2.43
CA GLY A 45 17.09 -6.10 -1.91
C GLY A 45 16.52 -5.17 -2.97
N GLN A 46 16.34 -5.66 -4.20
CA GLN A 46 15.76 -4.87 -5.28
C GLN A 46 14.24 -4.79 -5.13
N LEU A 47 13.68 -3.60 -5.33
CA LEU A 47 12.24 -3.40 -5.27
C LEU A 47 11.55 -4.11 -6.44
N VAL A 48 10.49 -4.87 -6.11
CA VAL A 48 9.69 -5.59 -7.09
C VAL A 48 8.29 -4.97 -7.12
N PRO A 49 7.97 -4.12 -8.10
CA PRO A 49 6.64 -3.51 -8.20
C PRO A 49 5.56 -4.57 -8.37
N GLY A 50 4.46 -4.42 -7.62
CA GLY A 50 3.36 -5.37 -7.66
C GLY A 50 3.60 -6.67 -6.91
N GLY A 51 4.80 -6.88 -6.36
CA GLY A 51 5.14 -8.08 -5.59
C GLY A 51 4.93 -7.92 -4.10
N GLY A 52 5.54 -8.82 -3.33
CA GLY A 52 5.55 -8.77 -1.88
C GLY A 52 4.33 -9.38 -1.21
N PRO A 53 4.19 -9.19 0.10
CA PRO A 53 3.16 -9.88 0.89
C PRO A 53 1.73 -9.46 0.53
N LEU A 54 1.54 -8.29 -0.09
CA LEU A 54 0.22 -7.79 -0.48
C LEU A 54 0.01 -7.81 -1.99
N THR A 55 0.73 -8.67 -2.72
CA THR A 55 0.64 -8.75 -4.17
C THR A 55 -0.81 -8.99 -4.66
N GLU A 56 -1.60 -9.76 -3.91
CA GLU A 56 -2.99 -10.05 -4.27
C GLU A 56 -3.91 -8.84 -4.10
N ARG A 57 -3.44 -7.80 -3.41
CA ARG A 57 -4.18 -6.55 -3.20
C ARG A 57 -3.69 -5.42 -4.10
N HIS A 58 -2.76 -5.71 -4.99
CA HIS A 58 -2.24 -4.73 -5.95
C HIS A 58 -3.40 -4.14 -6.76
N ASN A 59 -3.41 -2.82 -6.92
CA ASN A 59 -4.48 -2.06 -7.60
C ASN A 59 -5.80 -1.93 -6.83
N THR A 60 -5.85 -2.27 -5.55
CA THR A 60 -6.99 -1.95 -4.68
C THR A 60 -7.19 -0.44 -4.63
N THR A 61 -8.43 0.02 -4.78
CA THR A 61 -8.74 1.46 -4.77
C THR A 61 -9.49 1.87 -3.51
N VAL A 62 -9.22 3.08 -3.06
CA VAL A 62 -9.96 3.75 -1.99
C VAL A 62 -10.27 5.18 -2.42
N ALA A 63 -11.33 5.76 -1.86
CA ALA A 63 -11.76 7.11 -2.26
C ALA A 63 -10.82 8.20 -1.73
N THR A 64 -10.22 7.97 -0.56
CA THR A 64 -9.34 8.93 0.10
C THR A 64 -8.16 8.20 0.73
N PRO A 65 -7.04 8.91 1.02
CA PRO A 65 -5.89 8.29 1.70
C PRO A 65 -6.16 8.17 3.20
N ASP A 66 -6.98 7.21 3.57
CA ASP A 66 -7.42 6.93 4.94
C ASP A 66 -6.85 5.57 5.35
N ALA A 67 -6.03 5.55 6.39
CA ALA A 67 -5.37 4.32 6.86
C ALA A 67 -6.38 3.26 7.30
N ALA A 68 -7.47 3.65 7.97
CA ALA A 68 -8.50 2.70 8.42
C ALA A 68 -9.23 2.08 7.23
N ALA A 69 -9.64 2.90 6.26
CA ALA A 69 -10.32 2.41 5.06
C ALA A 69 -9.41 1.48 4.24
N LEU A 70 -8.15 1.87 4.08
CA LEU A 70 -7.18 1.05 3.36
C LEU A 70 -6.93 -0.27 4.10
N SER A 71 -6.75 -0.24 5.43
CA SER A 71 -6.53 -1.44 6.22
C SER A 71 -7.68 -2.42 6.07
N ALA A 72 -8.93 -1.93 6.08
CA ALA A 72 -10.11 -2.77 5.87
C ALA A 72 -10.05 -3.47 4.51
N GLN A 73 -9.67 -2.76 3.45
CA GLN A 73 -9.53 -3.33 2.11
C GLN A 73 -8.38 -4.33 2.02
N LEU A 74 -7.24 -4.02 2.60
CA LEU A 74 -6.07 -4.91 2.55
C LEU A 74 -6.25 -6.18 3.36
N ASN A 75 -7.10 -6.16 4.38
CA ASN A 75 -7.44 -7.32 5.19
C ASN A 75 -8.64 -8.11 4.65
N ALA A 76 -9.33 -7.59 3.65
CA ALA A 76 -10.51 -8.23 3.07
C ALA A 76 -10.12 -9.48 2.28
N GLY A 77 -10.99 -10.42 2.27
CA GLY A 77 -10.77 -11.64 1.55
C GLY A 77 -10.26 -12.77 2.39
#